data_d8118523b6aa0f9ceddb8e7880a910f9
#
_entry.id   d8118523b6aa0f9ceddb8e7880a910f9
#
_cell.length_a   1.000
_cell.length_b   1.000
_cell.length_c   1.000
_cell.angle_alpha   90.00
_cell.angle_beta   90.00
_cell.angle_gamma   90.00
#
_symmetry.space_group_name_H-M   'P 1'
#
loop_
_entity.id
_entity.type
_entity.pdbx_description
1 polymer ?
#
loop_
_entity_poly.entity_id
_entity_poly.type
_entity_poly.pdbx_seq_one_letter_code
_entity_poly.pdbx_strand_id
1 'polypeptide(L)'
;MQADEATRAEIEGLVKETYRRMSTPGDDPGELFAHPDMTVAGSGQGELMYGPELVGQVSRAIAGWGFTWIPEEVRVWREGDVAWAQVLGTVVTRRDGVEESVPYWTTGVFARDESGWRWRYWGGAEPQAEPRV
;
A
#
# COMPACT_ATOMS: atom_id res chain seq x y z
N MET A 1 13.53 12.83 -8.94
CA MET A 1 12.77 13.91 -9.60
C MET A 1 11.28 13.69 -9.33
N GLN A 2 10.57 14.74 -9.02
CA GLN A 2 9.13 14.63 -8.86
C GLN A 2 8.49 14.10 -10.15
N ALA A 3 7.46 13.28 -10.00
CA ALA A 3 6.77 12.73 -11.14
C ALA A 3 5.98 13.80 -11.88
N ASP A 4 5.83 13.64 -13.19
CA ASP A 4 4.92 14.46 -13.97
C ASP A 4 3.48 14.21 -13.51
N GLU A 5 2.57 15.07 -13.92
CA GLU A 5 1.19 15.00 -13.45
C GLU A 5 0.48 13.71 -13.88
N ALA A 6 0.73 13.25 -15.09
CA ALA A 6 0.11 12.01 -15.58
C ALA A 6 0.57 10.79 -14.78
N THR A 7 1.87 10.68 -14.51
CA THR A 7 2.41 9.59 -13.69
C THR A 7 1.86 9.67 -12.27
N ARG A 8 1.87 10.86 -11.68
CA ARG A 8 1.34 11.05 -10.34
C ARG A 8 -0.13 10.64 -10.24
N ALA A 9 -0.94 11.03 -11.21
CA ALA A 9 -2.36 10.68 -11.23
C ALA A 9 -2.58 9.17 -11.33
N GLU A 10 -1.81 8.48 -12.18
CA GLU A 10 -1.92 7.03 -12.32
C GLU A 10 -1.52 6.30 -11.04
N ILE A 11 -0.39 6.69 -10.44
CA ILE A 11 0.09 6.07 -9.19
C ILE A 11 -0.89 6.36 -8.05
N GLU A 12 -1.37 7.58 -7.93
CA GLU A 12 -2.36 7.94 -6.92
C GLU A 12 -3.64 7.12 -7.09
N GLY A 13 -4.11 6.96 -8.32
CA GLY A 13 -5.28 6.15 -8.63
C GLY A 13 -5.08 4.69 -8.24
N LEU A 14 -3.90 4.15 -8.53
CA LEU A 14 -3.56 2.77 -8.17
C LEU A 14 -3.51 2.60 -6.64
N VAL A 15 -2.92 3.53 -5.93
CA VAL A 15 -2.88 3.51 -4.45
C VAL A 15 -4.29 3.55 -3.87
N LYS A 16 -5.12 4.46 -4.36
CA LYS A 16 -6.51 4.59 -3.89
C LYS A 16 -7.33 3.34 -4.15
N GLU A 17 -7.19 2.74 -5.32
CA GLU A 17 -7.89 1.49 -5.64
C GLU A 17 -7.41 0.34 -4.75
N THR A 18 -6.11 0.27 -4.49
CA THR A 18 -5.53 -0.75 -3.61
C THR A 18 -6.10 -0.62 -2.19
N TYR A 19 -6.10 0.60 -1.66
CA TYR A 19 -6.62 0.87 -0.32
C TYR A 19 -8.12 0.60 -0.24
N ARG A 20 -8.87 0.94 -1.29
CA ARG A 20 -10.30 0.65 -1.35
C ARG A 20 -10.57 -0.85 -1.25
N ARG A 21 -9.83 -1.66 -2.01
CA ARG A 21 -9.99 -3.11 -1.97
C ARG A 21 -9.58 -3.69 -0.62
N MET A 22 -8.51 -3.16 -0.03
CA MET A 22 -8.07 -3.59 1.30
C MET A 22 -9.09 -3.24 2.39
N SER A 23 -9.97 -2.29 2.12
CA SER A 23 -11.02 -1.85 3.05
C SER A 23 -12.36 -2.55 2.84
N THR A 24 -12.45 -3.43 1.85
CA THR A 24 -13.73 -4.02 1.43
C THR A 24 -13.68 -5.54 1.60
N PRO A 25 -14.35 -6.09 2.64
CA PRO A 25 -14.41 -7.53 2.79
C PRO A 25 -14.96 -8.22 1.53
N GLY A 26 -14.32 -9.30 1.11
CA GLY A 26 -14.68 -10.05 -0.08
C GLY A 26 -14.06 -9.53 -1.36
N ASP A 27 -13.40 -8.39 -1.33
CA ASP A 27 -12.67 -7.88 -2.49
C ASP A 27 -11.27 -8.50 -2.58
N ASP A 28 -10.62 -8.33 -3.73
CA ASP A 28 -9.31 -8.93 -3.98
C ASP A 28 -8.24 -7.88 -4.28
N PRO A 29 -7.58 -7.34 -3.24
CA PRO A 29 -6.43 -6.47 -3.47
C PRO A 29 -5.25 -7.22 -4.09
N GLY A 30 -5.20 -8.54 -3.96
CA GLY A 30 -4.11 -9.36 -4.50
C GLY A 30 -3.95 -9.26 -6.00
N GLU A 31 -5.02 -8.99 -6.74
CA GLU A 31 -4.91 -8.76 -8.19
C GLU A 31 -3.96 -7.61 -8.53
N LEU A 32 -3.87 -6.62 -7.65
CA LEU A 32 -3.02 -5.44 -7.87
C LEU A 32 -1.56 -5.71 -7.52
N PHE A 33 -1.28 -6.83 -6.85
CA PHE A 33 0.06 -7.23 -6.44
C PHE A 33 0.58 -8.45 -7.21
N ALA A 34 0.07 -8.66 -8.42
CA ALA A 34 0.27 -9.92 -9.14
C ALA A 34 1.62 -10.05 -9.87
N HIS A 35 2.52 -9.09 -9.72
CA HIS A 35 3.82 -9.17 -10.39
C HIS A 35 4.73 -10.22 -9.74
N PRO A 36 5.49 -11.02 -10.53
CA PRO A 36 6.37 -12.06 -9.97
C PRO A 36 7.38 -11.57 -8.95
N ASP A 37 7.83 -10.32 -9.06
CA ASP A 37 8.83 -9.74 -8.15
C ASP A 37 8.20 -8.91 -7.04
N MET A 38 6.90 -9.05 -6.80
CA MET A 38 6.23 -8.30 -5.73
C MET A 38 6.77 -8.71 -4.37
N THR A 39 7.16 -7.71 -3.57
CA THR A 39 7.66 -7.92 -2.22
C THR A 39 7.02 -6.94 -1.25
N VAL A 40 6.90 -7.35 -0.02
CA VAL A 40 6.30 -6.55 1.04
C VAL A 40 7.16 -6.60 2.30
N ALA A 41 7.36 -5.45 2.89
CA ALA A 41 7.81 -5.34 4.28
C ALA A 41 6.69 -4.60 5.03
N GLY A 42 5.85 -5.33 5.71
CA GLY A 42 4.78 -4.75 6.51
C GLY A 42 5.28 -4.10 7.79
N SER A 43 4.39 -3.51 8.55
CA SER A 43 4.76 -2.81 9.79
C SER A 43 5.02 -3.77 10.95
N GLY A 44 4.57 -4.99 10.86
CA GLY A 44 4.74 -5.97 11.93
C GLY A 44 5.93 -6.89 11.71
N GLN A 45 6.46 -7.41 12.81
CA GLN A 45 7.46 -8.47 12.76
C GLN A 45 6.87 -9.68 12.04
N GLY A 46 7.62 -10.29 11.13
CA GLY A 46 7.13 -11.42 10.37
C GLY A 46 6.32 -11.07 9.13
N GLU A 47 6.20 -9.79 8.82
CA GLU A 47 5.49 -9.34 7.63
C GLU A 47 6.43 -9.07 6.44
N LEU A 48 7.49 -9.86 6.32
CA LEU A 48 8.32 -9.89 5.12
C LEU A 48 7.75 -10.95 4.19
N MET A 49 7.30 -10.52 3.01
CA MET A 49 6.65 -11.41 2.06
C MET A 49 7.27 -11.27 0.69
N TYR A 50 7.45 -12.40 0.03
CA TYR A 50 8.05 -12.45 -1.30
C TYR A 50 7.13 -13.22 -2.24
N GLY A 51 6.84 -12.62 -3.38
CA GLY A 51 6.06 -13.21 -4.45
C GLY A 51 4.57 -12.94 -4.35
N PRO A 52 3.89 -12.99 -5.50
CA PRO A 52 2.48 -12.56 -5.58
C PRO A 52 1.51 -13.52 -4.89
N GLU A 53 1.84 -14.79 -4.76
CA GLU A 53 0.94 -15.75 -4.11
C GLU A 53 0.74 -15.43 -2.64
N LEU A 54 1.86 -15.28 -1.90
CA LEU A 54 1.80 -14.98 -0.48
C LEU A 54 1.24 -13.58 -0.24
N VAL A 55 1.69 -12.59 -1.01
CA VAL A 55 1.18 -11.22 -0.89
C VAL A 55 -0.31 -11.18 -1.17
N GLY A 56 -0.78 -11.89 -2.21
CA GLY A 56 -2.20 -11.97 -2.53
C GLY A 56 -3.01 -12.61 -1.42
N GLN A 57 -2.52 -13.70 -0.86
CA GLN A 57 -3.17 -14.42 0.22
C GLN A 57 -3.36 -13.55 1.46
N VAL A 58 -2.30 -12.87 1.87
CA VAL A 58 -2.32 -12.00 3.05
C VAL A 58 -3.19 -10.76 2.81
N SER A 59 -3.09 -10.15 1.62
CA SER A 59 -3.88 -8.96 1.32
C SER A 59 -5.39 -9.25 1.27
N ARG A 60 -5.78 -10.43 0.79
CA ARG A 60 -7.17 -10.85 0.83
C ARG A 60 -7.65 -11.06 2.26
N ALA A 61 -6.80 -11.63 3.11
CA ALA A 61 -7.12 -11.77 4.53
C ALA A 61 -7.31 -10.41 5.20
N ILE A 62 -6.45 -9.45 4.89
CA ILE A 62 -6.55 -8.08 5.40
C ILE A 62 -7.87 -7.44 4.97
N ALA A 63 -8.27 -7.60 3.72
CA ALA A 63 -9.56 -7.09 3.23
C ALA A 63 -10.73 -7.67 4.05
N GLY A 64 -10.61 -8.92 4.47
CA GLY A 64 -11.63 -9.58 5.27
C GLY A 64 -11.77 -9.04 6.70
N TRP A 65 -10.77 -8.32 7.20
CA TRP A 65 -10.83 -7.77 8.56
C TRP A 65 -11.81 -6.60 8.70
N GLY A 66 -12.20 -5.96 7.61
CA GLY A 66 -13.12 -4.83 7.66
C GLY A 66 -12.51 -3.55 8.19
N PHE A 67 -11.17 -3.43 8.16
CA PHE A 67 -10.49 -2.19 8.50
C PHE A 67 -10.69 -1.19 7.37
N THR A 68 -10.59 0.09 7.67
CA THR A 68 -10.66 1.14 6.65
C THR A 68 -9.28 1.75 6.45
N TRP A 69 -8.77 1.63 5.24
CA TRP A 69 -7.47 2.18 4.83
C TRP A 69 -7.69 3.49 4.11
N ILE A 70 -7.16 4.58 4.64
CA ILE A 70 -7.42 5.93 4.14
C ILE A 70 -6.12 6.55 3.66
N PRO A 71 -5.93 6.72 2.34
CA PRO A 71 -4.76 7.43 1.82
C PRO A 71 -5.07 8.93 1.84
N GLU A 72 -4.37 9.67 2.68
CA GLU A 72 -4.62 11.11 2.86
C GLU A 72 -3.75 11.96 1.95
N GLU A 73 -2.51 11.55 1.74
CA GLU A 73 -1.58 12.26 0.88
C GLU A 73 -0.69 11.26 0.14
N VAL A 74 -0.53 11.46 -1.16
CA VAL A 74 0.33 10.61 -1.99
C VAL A 74 1.34 11.51 -2.69
N ARG A 75 2.62 11.27 -2.42
CA ARG A 75 3.73 11.98 -3.06
C ARG A 75 4.48 11.00 -3.94
N VAL A 76 4.72 11.39 -5.19
CA VAL A 76 5.27 10.48 -6.20
C VAL A 76 6.52 11.07 -6.85
N TRP A 77 7.54 10.25 -6.97
CA TRP A 77 8.76 10.55 -7.72
C TRP A 77 8.92 9.51 -8.82
N ARG A 78 9.65 9.89 -9.85
CA ARG A 78 9.84 8.99 -10.99
C ARG A 78 11.23 9.12 -11.56
N GLU A 79 11.77 7.99 -11.99
CA GLU A 79 12.99 7.92 -12.77
C GLU A 79 12.83 6.81 -13.82
N GLY A 80 12.74 7.20 -15.11
CA GLY A 80 12.52 6.24 -16.18
C GLY A 80 11.20 5.49 -16.01
N ASP A 81 11.29 4.17 -16.02
CA ASP A 81 10.14 3.30 -15.85
C ASP A 81 9.95 2.82 -14.40
N VAL A 82 10.56 3.52 -13.46
CA VAL A 82 10.40 3.26 -12.03
C VAL A 82 9.85 4.51 -11.35
N ALA A 83 8.89 4.31 -10.48
CA ALA A 83 8.35 5.37 -9.64
C ALA A 83 8.32 4.88 -8.20
N TRP A 84 8.39 5.81 -7.28
CA TRP A 84 8.19 5.49 -5.86
C TRP A 84 7.30 6.54 -5.24
N ALA A 85 6.57 6.11 -4.22
CA ALA A 85 5.60 6.98 -3.57
C ALA A 85 5.70 6.88 -2.05
N GLN A 86 5.42 7.99 -1.42
CA GLN A 86 5.11 8.02 0.01
C GLN A 86 3.61 8.24 0.13
N VAL A 87 2.95 7.37 0.86
CA VAL A 87 1.52 7.46 1.12
C VAL A 87 1.34 7.71 2.62
N LEU A 88 0.90 8.90 2.95
CA LEU A 88 0.56 9.23 4.33
C LEU A 88 -0.93 8.99 4.51
N GLY A 89 -1.28 8.30 5.58
CA GLY A 89 -2.67 7.97 5.79
C GLY A 89 -2.95 7.43 7.18
N THR A 90 -4.13 6.86 7.29
CA THR A 90 -4.67 6.34 8.54
C THR A 90 -5.35 5.01 8.26
N VAL A 91 -5.21 4.08 9.19
CA VAL A 91 -6.01 2.86 9.21
C VAL A 91 -6.95 2.93 10.39
N VAL A 92 -8.23 2.74 10.11
CA VAL A 92 -9.24 2.63 11.17
C VAL A 92 -9.46 1.14 11.43
N THR A 93 -9.08 0.69 12.60
CA THR A 93 -9.24 -0.72 12.99
C THR A 93 -10.51 -0.88 13.82
N ARG A 94 -11.12 -2.06 13.70
CA ARG A 94 -12.31 -2.42 14.47
C ARG A 94 -12.08 -3.78 15.10
N ARG A 95 -11.92 -3.79 16.42
CA ARG A 95 -11.68 -5.03 17.17
C ARG A 95 -12.56 -5.00 18.42
N ASP A 96 -13.31 -6.08 18.61
CA ASP A 96 -14.18 -6.24 19.80
C ASP A 96 -15.11 -5.04 20.04
N GLY A 97 -15.64 -4.47 18.96
CA GLY A 97 -16.51 -3.31 19.04
C GLY A 97 -15.80 -1.98 19.30
N VAL A 98 -14.47 -2.01 19.38
CA VAL A 98 -13.67 -0.80 19.59
C VAL A 98 -13.07 -0.34 18.27
N GLU A 99 -13.26 0.93 17.97
CA GLU A 99 -12.73 1.57 16.78
C GLU A 99 -11.54 2.44 17.15
N GLU A 100 -10.40 2.24 16.49
CA GLU A 100 -9.19 3.03 16.70
C GLU A 100 -8.66 3.54 15.38
N SER A 101 -8.14 4.76 15.37
CA SER A 101 -7.45 5.32 14.21
C SER A 101 -5.95 5.30 14.47
N VAL A 102 -5.21 4.67 13.58
CA VAL A 102 -3.76 4.53 13.68
C VAL A 102 -3.12 5.18 12.45
N PRO A 103 -2.15 6.08 12.62
CA PRO A 103 -1.41 6.58 11.47
C PRO A 103 -0.66 5.42 10.81
N TYR A 104 -0.69 5.40 9.49
CA TYR A 104 -0.02 4.36 8.72
C TYR A 104 0.59 4.98 7.48
N TRP A 105 1.89 4.78 7.29
CA TRP A 105 2.60 5.29 6.13
C TRP A 105 3.06 4.13 5.27
N THR A 106 2.83 4.26 3.97
CA THR A 106 3.24 3.25 3.01
C THR A 106 4.29 3.84 2.08
N THR A 107 5.37 3.10 1.88
CA THR A 107 6.32 3.36 0.82
C THR A 107 6.03 2.39 -0.31
N GLY A 108 5.73 2.90 -1.49
CA GLY A 108 5.47 2.07 -2.67
C GLY A 108 6.57 2.23 -3.69
N VAL A 109 6.95 1.13 -4.33
CA VAL A 109 7.78 1.17 -5.54
C VAL A 109 6.96 0.53 -6.66
N PHE A 110 6.96 1.19 -7.80
CA PHE A 110 6.18 0.81 -8.98
C PHE A 110 7.10 0.75 -10.18
N ALA A 111 6.80 -0.13 -11.12
CA ALA A 111 7.48 -0.15 -12.40
C ALA A 111 6.44 -0.16 -13.51
N ARG A 112 6.80 0.47 -14.63
CA ARG A 112 5.94 0.55 -15.79
C ARG A 112 6.32 -0.50 -16.81
N ASP A 113 5.34 -1.27 -17.25
CA ASP A 113 5.45 -2.18 -18.37
C ASP A 113 4.33 -1.88 -19.39
N GLU A 114 4.07 -2.80 -20.29
CA GLU A 114 3.03 -2.64 -21.33
C GLU A 114 1.63 -2.44 -20.73
N SER A 115 1.41 -2.94 -19.52
CA SER A 115 0.13 -2.84 -18.81
C SER A 115 0.01 -1.55 -17.98
N GLY A 116 1.04 -0.70 -17.99
CA GLY A 116 1.07 0.52 -17.18
C GLY A 116 1.87 0.34 -15.90
N TRP A 117 1.63 1.19 -14.95
CA TRP A 117 2.32 1.17 -13.67
C TRP A 117 1.79 0.06 -12.78
N ARG A 118 2.67 -0.72 -12.17
CA ARG A 118 2.30 -1.84 -11.30
C ARG A 118 3.15 -1.82 -10.04
N TRP A 119 2.56 -2.26 -8.92
CA TRP A 119 3.26 -2.42 -7.66
C TRP A 119 4.45 -3.39 -7.81
N ARG A 120 5.57 -3.03 -7.21
CA ARG A 120 6.74 -3.90 -7.06
C ARG A 120 7.14 -4.07 -5.61
N TYR A 121 6.85 -3.09 -4.78
CA TYR A 121 7.21 -3.12 -3.38
C TYR A 121 6.19 -2.33 -2.55
N TRP A 122 5.84 -2.88 -1.42
CA TRP A 122 5.04 -2.21 -0.40
C TRP A 122 5.85 -2.22 0.89
N GLY A 123 6.15 -1.07 1.46
CA GLY A 123 6.74 -0.95 2.79
C GLY A 123 5.77 -0.25 3.71
N GLY A 124 5.40 -0.89 4.81
CA GLY A 124 4.46 -0.32 5.77
C GLY A 124 5.15 0.15 7.04
N ALA A 125 4.66 1.23 7.61
CA ALA A 125 5.16 1.73 8.89
C ALA A 125 4.02 2.34 9.69
N GLU A 126 4.02 2.03 10.98
CA GLU A 126 3.19 2.74 11.96
C GLU A 126 4.10 3.74 12.64
N PRO A 127 4.01 5.04 12.27
CA PRO A 127 4.94 6.01 12.82
C PRO A 127 4.80 6.15 14.32
N GLN A 128 5.92 6.10 14.99
CA GLN A 128 5.99 6.24 16.43
C GLN A 128 6.05 7.71 16.82
N ALA A 129 5.63 8.01 18.04
CA ALA A 129 5.85 9.33 18.57
C ALA A 129 7.35 9.66 18.56
N GLU A 130 7.69 10.90 18.23
CA GLU A 130 9.08 11.30 18.13
C GLU A 130 9.82 11.03 19.44
N PRO A 131 11.03 10.45 19.37
CA PRO A 131 11.82 10.24 20.57
C PRO A 131 12.21 11.58 21.16
N ARG A 132 12.18 11.63 22.46
CA ARG A 132 12.63 12.80 23.20
C ARG A 132 14.16 12.77 23.34
N VAL A 133 14.75 13.83 22.96
CA VAL A 133 16.20 13.97 23.00
C VAL A 133 16.59 14.94 24.08
#